data_b944b07874c13013f14a5680865bbc29
#
_entry.id   b944b07874c13013f14a5680865bbc29
#
_cell.length_a   1.000
_cell.length_b   1.000
_cell.length_c   1.000
_cell.angle_alpha   90.00
_cell.angle_beta   90.00
_cell.angle_gamma   90.00
#
_symmetry.space_group_name_H-M   'P 1'
#
loop_
_entity.id
_entity.type
_entity.pdbx_description
1 polymer ?
#
loop_
_entity_poly.entity_id
_entity_poly.type
_entity_poly.pdbx_seq_one_letter_code
_entity_poly.pdbx_strand_id
1 'polypeptide(L)'
;MAADPDCIFCKIVAGEVPCFKLFEDAETLAFMDINPVHDGHALIIPKAHFPTVFDIAPEAIAAAARTTRRIAQAVNAALKPDGLNLVQSNGPGAAQSVGHFHFHVLPRWNGDGLLVNWTPKPGDHAHIGEIAERIRQHL
;
A
#
# COMPACT_ATOMS: atom_id res chain seq x y z
N MET A 1 18.12 -1.89 -2.21
CA MET A 1 18.29 -2.29 -3.62
C MET A 1 18.53 -1.08 -4.49
N ALA A 2 19.24 -1.27 -5.59
CA ALA A 2 19.46 -0.20 -6.56
C ALA A 2 18.13 0.26 -7.17
N ALA A 3 18.07 1.54 -7.54
CA ALA A 3 16.90 2.07 -8.26
C ALA A 3 16.74 1.38 -9.62
N ASP A 4 15.50 1.19 -10.02
CA ASP A 4 15.16 0.67 -11.34
C ASP A 4 14.91 1.87 -12.29
N PRO A 5 15.69 2.01 -13.38
CA PRO A 5 15.53 3.15 -14.29
C PRO A 5 14.21 3.16 -15.05
N ASP A 6 13.52 2.02 -15.12
CA ASP A 6 12.22 1.91 -15.78
C ASP A 6 11.03 2.10 -14.82
N CYS A 7 11.31 2.17 -13.51
CA CYS A 7 10.28 2.32 -12.47
C CYS A 7 9.87 3.79 -12.32
N ILE A 8 8.58 4.08 -12.53
CA ILE A 8 8.04 5.44 -12.35
C ILE A 8 8.24 5.97 -10.93
N PHE A 9 8.13 5.11 -9.91
CA PHE A 9 8.31 5.53 -8.51
C PHE A 9 9.79 5.81 -8.20
N CYS A 10 10.73 5.06 -8.76
CA CYS A 10 12.15 5.39 -8.67
C CYS A 10 12.46 6.75 -9.29
N LYS A 11 11.82 7.07 -10.43
CA LYS A 11 11.96 8.38 -11.07
C LYS A 11 11.39 9.51 -10.21
N ILE A 12 10.28 9.26 -9.51
CA ILE A 12 9.71 10.22 -8.56
C ILE A 12 10.67 10.45 -7.38
N VAL A 13 11.23 9.38 -6.82
CA VAL A 13 12.23 9.46 -5.74
C VAL A 13 13.45 10.29 -6.18
N ALA A 14 13.91 10.10 -7.41
CA ALA A 14 15.04 10.82 -7.98
C ALA A 14 14.73 12.29 -8.34
N GLY A 15 13.45 12.69 -8.31
CA GLY A 15 13.03 14.04 -8.71
C GLY A 15 12.94 14.25 -10.22
N GLU A 16 13.03 13.18 -11.00
CA GLU A 16 12.93 13.24 -12.47
C GLU A 16 11.47 13.40 -12.93
N VAL A 17 10.52 12.89 -12.13
CA VAL A 17 9.09 12.99 -12.38
C VAL A 17 8.46 13.71 -11.18
N PRO A 18 7.65 14.75 -11.42
CA PRO A 18 7.01 15.49 -10.34
C PRO A 18 5.92 14.67 -9.65
N CYS A 19 5.66 14.97 -8.37
CA CYS A 19 4.55 14.41 -7.62
C CYS A 19 3.98 15.46 -6.66
N PHE A 20 2.77 15.21 -6.17
CA PHE A 20 2.19 16.00 -5.07
C PHE A 20 2.69 15.39 -3.74
N LYS A 21 3.86 15.80 -3.32
CA LYS A 21 4.53 15.26 -2.13
C LYS A 21 3.77 15.66 -0.86
N LEU A 22 3.55 14.67 0.01
CA LEU A 22 2.98 14.87 1.34
C LEU A 22 4.02 14.83 2.44
N PHE A 23 4.98 13.92 2.33
CA PHE A 23 6.01 13.70 3.34
C PHE A 23 7.21 12.96 2.73
N GLU A 24 8.39 13.22 3.27
CA GLU A 24 9.60 12.53 2.88
C GLU A 24 10.55 12.46 4.06
N ASP A 25 11.18 11.31 4.24
CA ASP A 25 12.31 11.12 5.14
C ASP A 25 13.45 10.37 4.42
N ALA A 26 14.44 9.89 5.17
CA ALA A 26 15.56 9.17 4.58
C ALA A 26 15.17 7.87 3.89
N GLU A 27 14.09 7.23 4.32
CA GLU A 27 13.71 5.88 3.89
C GLU A 27 12.44 5.83 3.06
N THR A 28 11.54 6.80 3.20
CA THR A 28 10.21 6.75 2.60
C THR A 28 9.81 8.05 1.92
N LEU A 29 8.87 7.93 1.00
CA LEU A 29 8.22 9.05 0.31
C LEU A 29 6.71 8.80 0.28
N ALA A 30 5.94 9.82 0.61
CA ALA A 30 4.47 9.80 0.51
C ALA A 30 4.00 10.91 -0.42
N PHE A 31 3.09 10.57 -1.34
CA PHE A 31 2.55 11.49 -2.34
C PHE A 31 1.15 11.10 -2.74
N MET A 32 0.43 12.04 -3.38
CA MET A 32 -0.92 11.78 -3.84
C MET A 32 -0.93 10.90 -5.08
N ASP A 33 -1.88 9.96 -5.15
CA ASP A 33 -2.16 9.25 -6.40
C ASP A 33 -2.78 10.24 -7.40
N ILE A 34 -2.25 10.29 -8.62
CA ILE A 34 -2.78 11.16 -9.68
C ILE A 34 -3.96 10.53 -10.42
N ASN A 35 -4.27 9.27 -10.15
CA ASN A 35 -5.46 8.56 -10.65
C ASN A 35 -6.30 8.09 -9.45
N PRO A 36 -6.75 9.02 -8.59
CA PRO A 36 -7.34 8.65 -7.31
C PRO A 36 -8.70 7.97 -7.48
N VAL A 37 -8.98 7.01 -6.61
CA VAL A 37 -10.34 6.44 -6.51
C VAL A 37 -11.27 7.38 -5.75
N HIS A 38 -10.72 8.18 -4.82
CA HIS A 38 -11.40 9.23 -4.07
C HIS A 38 -10.41 10.31 -3.66
N ASP A 39 -10.94 11.45 -3.19
CA ASP A 39 -10.14 12.47 -2.53
C ASP A 39 -9.34 11.86 -1.39
N GLY A 40 -8.07 12.21 -1.29
CA GLY A 40 -7.21 11.72 -0.24
C GLY A 40 -6.55 10.36 -0.51
N HIS A 41 -6.73 9.78 -1.70
CA HIS A 41 -6.00 8.59 -2.10
C HIS A 41 -4.51 8.91 -2.17
N ALA A 42 -3.76 8.43 -1.20
CA ALA A 42 -2.32 8.66 -1.06
C ALA A 42 -1.54 7.35 -1.22
N LEU A 43 -0.30 7.49 -1.65
CA LEU A 43 0.65 6.39 -1.82
C LEU A 43 1.85 6.59 -0.92
N ILE A 44 2.33 5.52 -0.31
CA ILE A 44 3.54 5.51 0.50
C ILE A 44 4.46 4.44 -0.04
N ILE A 45 5.68 4.84 -0.35
CA ILE A 45 6.70 3.95 -0.91
C ILE A 45 7.97 3.95 -0.07
N PRO A 46 8.71 2.84 -0.02
CA PRO A 46 10.13 2.89 0.35
C PRO A 46 10.90 3.57 -0.78
N LYS A 47 11.92 4.36 -0.45
CA LYS A 47 12.79 4.97 -1.46
C LYS A 47 13.61 3.93 -2.20
N ALA A 48 14.06 2.88 -1.51
CA ALA A 48 14.70 1.73 -2.13
C ALA A 48 13.68 0.94 -2.95
N HIS A 49 14.12 0.43 -4.09
CA HIS A 49 13.26 -0.34 -4.99
C HIS A 49 13.11 -1.79 -4.52
N PHE A 50 11.89 -2.17 -4.20
CA PHE A 50 11.47 -3.55 -3.96
C PHE A 50 10.18 -3.78 -4.73
N PRO A 51 10.05 -4.83 -5.56
CA PRO A 51 8.82 -5.03 -6.33
C PRO A 51 7.60 -5.36 -5.46
N THR A 52 7.75 -6.26 -4.49
CA THR A 52 6.61 -6.81 -3.73
C THR A 52 6.94 -7.03 -2.26
N VAL A 53 5.92 -7.45 -1.49
CA VAL A 53 6.08 -7.88 -0.09
C VAL A 53 7.03 -9.07 0.07
N PHE A 54 7.21 -9.86 -0.99
CA PHE A 54 8.08 -11.03 -0.97
C PHE A 54 9.57 -10.66 -1.09
N ASP A 55 9.86 -9.47 -1.58
CA ASP A 55 11.23 -9.00 -1.84
C ASP A 55 11.70 -7.94 -0.83
N ILE A 56 10.77 -7.21 -0.23
CA ILE A 56 11.10 -6.05 0.60
C ILE A 56 11.85 -6.45 1.87
N ALA A 57 12.88 -5.67 2.21
CA ALA A 57 13.60 -5.84 3.47
C ALA A 57 12.70 -5.53 4.68
N PRO A 58 12.82 -6.27 5.81
CA PRO A 58 12.01 -6.03 7.00
C PRO A 58 12.05 -4.59 7.52
N GLU A 59 13.21 -3.95 7.47
CA GLU A 59 13.38 -2.57 7.91
C GLU A 59 12.65 -1.59 6.99
N ALA A 60 12.64 -1.86 5.69
CA ALA A 60 11.98 -1.01 4.70
C ALA A 60 10.46 -1.07 4.81
N ILE A 61 9.87 -2.26 5.00
CA ILE A 61 8.43 -2.37 5.21
C ILE A 61 8.01 -1.74 6.54
N ALA A 62 8.83 -1.87 7.58
CA ALA A 62 8.57 -1.23 8.87
C ALA A 62 8.57 0.31 8.74
N ALA A 63 9.53 0.87 8.02
CA ALA A 63 9.59 2.30 7.73
C ALA A 63 8.37 2.77 6.93
N ALA A 64 8.02 2.04 5.86
CA ALA A 64 6.83 2.34 5.06
C ALA A 64 5.55 2.28 5.89
N ALA A 65 5.41 1.30 6.78
CA ALA A 65 4.24 1.18 7.66
C ALA A 65 4.13 2.35 8.64
N ARG A 66 5.25 2.80 9.22
CA ARG A 66 5.26 3.98 10.11
C ARG A 66 4.80 5.24 9.37
N THR A 67 5.32 5.47 8.18
CA THR A 67 4.92 6.60 7.34
C THR A 67 3.46 6.50 6.92
N THR A 68 3.00 5.30 6.56
CA THR A 68 1.59 5.06 6.22
C THR A 68 0.67 5.44 7.37
N ARG A 69 0.98 5.06 8.61
CA ARG A 69 0.20 5.46 9.78
C ARG A 69 0.16 6.99 9.92
N ARG A 70 1.27 7.66 9.75
CA ARG A 70 1.36 9.13 9.81
C ARG A 70 0.47 9.79 8.76
N ILE A 71 0.51 9.33 7.52
CA ILE A 71 -0.31 9.86 6.44
C ILE A 71 -1.80 9.55 6.68
N ALA A 72 -2.13 8.35 7.13
CA ALA A 72 -3.50 7.99 7.46
C ALA A 72 -4.10 8.91 8.55
N GLN A 73 -3.33 9.23 9.57
CA GLN A 73 -3.74 10.18 10.61
C GLN A 73 -4.00 11.59 10.03
N ALA A 74 -3.12 12.06 9.16
CA ALA A 74 -3.26 13.37 8.52
C ALA A 74 -4.48 13.43 7.59
N VAL A 75 -4.69 12.38 6.78
CA VAL A 75 -5.86 12.26 5.90
C VAL A 75 -7.15 12.22 6.71
N ASN A 76 -7.17 11.44 7.79
CA ASN A 76 -8.33 11.36 8.66
C ASN A 76 -8.67 12.70 9.30
N ALA A 77 -7.67 13.44 9.75
CA ALA A 77 -7.88 14.77 10.35
C ALA A 77 -8.36 15.81 9.32
N ALA A 78 -7.79 15.77 8.12
CA ALA A 78 -8.09 16.76 7.08
C ALA A 78 -9.44 16.53 6.40
N LEU A 79 -9.80 15.30 6.11
CA LEU A 79 -10.97 14.96 5.30
C LEU A 79 -12.14 14.38 6.08
N LYS A 80 -11.90 13.93 7.32
CA LYS A 80 -12.92 13.37 8.23
C LYS A 80 -13.80 12.31 7.55
N PRO A 81 -13.21 11.26 6.94
CA PRO A 81 -13.98 10.21 6.30
C PRO A 81 -14.73 9.36 7.33
N ASP A 82 -15.67 8.54 6.86
CA ASP A 82 -16.38 7.57 7.71
C ASP A 82 -15.49 6.38 8.08
N GLY A 83 -14.46 6.10 7.30
CA GLY A 83 -13.49 5.04 7.53
C GLY A 83 -12.30 5.19 6.62
N LEU A 84 -11.37 4.23 6.72
CA LEU A 84 -10.15 4.26 5.93
C LEU A 84 -9.64 2.84 5.70
N ASN A 85 -9.30 2.51 4.46
CA ASN A 85 -8.61 1.27 4.13
C ASN A 85 -7.13 1.54 3.88
N LEU A 86 -6.30 0.63 4.35
CA LEU A 86 -4.91 0.49 3.92
C LEU A 86 -4.84 -0.72 2.99
N VAL A 87 -4.32 -0.53 1.79
CA VAL A 87 -4.22 -1.59 0.79
C VAL A 87 -2.79 -1.70 0.31
N GLN A 88 -2.30 -2.92 0.20
CA GLN A 88 -1.01 -3.23 -0.39
C GLN A 88 -1.19 -4.46 -1.28
N SER A 89 -0.79 -4.36 -2.54
CA SER A 89 -1.04 -5.38 -3.56
C SER A 89 0.27 -5.93 -4.13
N ASN A 90 0.32 -7.23 -4.35
CA ASN A 90 1.51 -7.95 -4.80
C ASN A 90 1.17 -8.85 -5.98
N GLY A 91 1.71 -8.53 -7.13
CA GLY A 91 1.54 -9.28 -8.36
C GLY A 91 0.24 -8.99 -9.12
N PRO A 92 0.13 -9.52 -10.35
CA PRO A 92 -0.98 -9.21 -11.24
C PRO A 92 -2.32 -9.76 -10.75
N GLY A 93 -2.33 -10.90 -10.04
CA GLY A 93 -3.54 -11.48 -9.46
C GLY A 93 -4.16 -10.64 -8.36
N ALA A 94 -3.40 -9.72 -7.77
CA ALA A 94 -3.85 -8.76 -6.77
C ALA A 94 -3.96 -7.32 -7.32
N ALA A 95 -3.90 -7.16 -8.64
CA ALA A 95 -3.98 -5.89 -9.35
C ALA A 95 -2.90 -4.88 -8.94
N GLN A 96 -1.68 -5.33 -8.69
CA GLN A 96 -0.55 -4.44 -8.49
C GLN A 96 -0.26 -3.67 -9.78
N SER A 97 -0.44 -2.35 -9.74
CA SER A 97 -0.31 -1.49 -10.93
C SER A 97 1.11 -1.03 -11.21
N VAL A 98 1.94 -0.87 -10.18
CA VAL A 98 3.34 -0.46 -10.29
C VAL A 98 4.21 -1.46 -9.56
N GLY A 99 5.25 -1.93 -10.22
CA GLY A 99 6.20 -2.92 -9.67
C GLY A 99 7.23 -2.33 -8.71
N HIS A 100 6.76 -1.53 -7.78
CA HIS A 100 7.49 -0.95 -6.67
C HIS A 100 6.55 -0.99 -5.47
N PHE A 101 6.98 -1.62 -4.39
CA PHE A 101 6.15 -1.80 -3.19
C PHE A 101 5.51 -0.47 -2.74
N HIS A 102 4.21 -0.46 -2.52
CA HIS A 102 3.52 0.72 -2.03
C HIS A 102 2.27 0.38 -1.23
N PHE A 103 2.01 1.19 -0.22
CA PHE A 103 0.73 1.21 0.47
C PHE A 103 -0.16 2.26 -0.16
N HIS A 104 -1.45 1.92 -0.28
CA HIS A 104 -2.52 2.88 -0.56
C HIS A 104 -3.18 3.28 0.75
N VAL A 105 -3.42 4.56 0.92
CA VAL A 105 -4.33 5.11 1.93
C VAL A 105 -5.61 5.52 1.20
N LEU A 106 -6.71 4.86 1.53
CA LEU A 106 -8.00 5.06 0.87
C LEU A 106 -9.04 5.55 1.90
N PRO A 107 -9.31 6.86 1.99
CA PRO A 107 -10.44 7.34 2.79
C PRO A 107 -11.74 6.79 2.21
N ARG A 108 -12.67 6.42 3.10
CA ARG A 108 -13.93 5.80 2.70
C ARG A 108 -15.09 6.57 3.29
N TRP A 109 -16.14 6.74 2.49
CA TRP A 109 -17.40 7.34 2.91
C TRP A 109 -18.52 6.34 2.72
N ASN A 110 -19.54 6.39 3.62
CA ASN A 110 -20.71 5.55 3.50
C ASN A 110 -21.37 5.78 2.13
N GLY A 111 -21.62 4.70 1.39
CA GLY A 111 -22.23 4.78 0.07
C GLY A 111 -21.32 5.28 -1.06
N ASP A 112 -20.02 5.23 -0.89
CA ASP A 112 -19.04 5.71 -1.90
C ASP A 112 -18.92 4.81 -3.14
N GLY A 113 -19.53 3.62 -3.12
CA GLY A 113 -19.57 2.72 -4.27
C GLY A 113 -18.27 1.94 -4.54
N LEU A 114 -17.22 2.10 -3.73
CA LEU A 114 -16.00 1.32 -3.89
C LEU A 114 -16.15 -0.11 -3.41
N LEU A 115 -15.70 -1.06 -4.23
CA LEU A 115 -15.81 -2.51 -3.97
C LEU A 115 -14.47 -3.09 -3.49
N VAL A 116 -13.87 -2.50 -2.45
CA VAL A 116 -12.70 -3.09 -1.78
C VAL A 116 -13.10 -3.96 -0.59
N ASN A 117 -14.39 -4.03 -0.29
CA ASN A 117 -14.96 -4.85 0.78
C ASN A 117 -15.51 -6.16 0.20
N TRP A 118 -15.55 -7.18 1.02
CA TRP A 118 -16.17 -8.47 0.69
C TRP A 118 -17.18 -8.83 1.77
N THR A 119 -18.11 -9.74 1.43
CA THR A 119 -19.07 -10.27 2.40
C THR A 119 -18.50 -11.51 3.06
N PRO A 120 -18.27 -11.51 4.39
CA PRO A 120 -17.81 -12.70 5.10
C PRO A 120 -18.86 -13.83 5.03
N LYS A 121 -18.40 -15.05 4.88
CA LYS A 121 -19.24 -16.26 4.99
C LYS A 121 -18.50 -17.31 5.81
N PRO A 122 -19.24 -18.17 6.56
CA PRO A 122 -18.61 -19.28 7.27
C PRO A 122 -17.86 -20.21 6.30
N GLY A 123 -16.65 -20.61 6.69
CA GLY A 123 -15.88 -21.61 5.96
C GLY A 123 -16.02 -22.99 6.57
N ASP A 124 -15.50 -24.00 5.87
CA ASP A 124 -15.36 -25.36 6.38
C ASP A 124 -14.16 -25.42 7.32
N HIS A 125 -14.41 -25.67 8.60
CA HIS A 125 -13.38 -25.66 9.64
C HIS A 125 -12.30 -26.74 9.42
N ALA A 126 -12.68 -27.92 8.95
CA ALA A 126 -11.72 -28.99 8.66
C ALA A 126 -10.75 -28.55 7.55
N HIS A 127 -11.28 -27.99 6.48
CA HIS A 127 -10.48 -27.48 5.37
C HIS A 127 -9.60 -26.30 5.79
N ILE A 128 -10.12 -25.36 6.59
CA ILE A 128 -9.33 -24.25 7.15
C ILE A 128 -8.13 -24.80 7.93
N GLY A 129 -8.34 -25.85 8.74
CA GLY A 129 -7.29 -26.51 9.51
C GLY A 129 -6.20 -27.13 8.64
N GLU A 130 -6.59 -27.79 7.56
CA GLU A 130 -5.66 -28.35 6.57
C GLU A 130 -4.81 -27.27 5.92
N ILE A 131 -5.41 -26.17 5.50
CA ILE A 131 -4.70 -25.03 4.90
C ILE A 131 -3.76 -24.39 5.91
N ALA A 132 -4.21 -24.22 7.16
CA ALA A 132 -3.37 -23.67 8.23
C ALA A 132 -2.10 -24.52 8.46
N GLU A 133 -2.23 -25.85 8.44
CA GLU A 133 -1.08 -26.74 8.56
C GLU A 133 -0.11 -26.61 7.39
N ARG A 134 -0.61 -26.52 6.17
CA ARG A 134 0.24 -26.30 4.99
C ARG A 134 1.01 -24.99 5.06
N ILE A 135 0.38 -23.93 5.55
CA ILE A 135 1.04 -22.63 5.74
C ILE A 135 2.12 -22.72 6.84
N ARG A 136 1.81 -23.37 7.98
CA ARG A 136 2.76 -23.50 9.09
C ARG A 136 4.04 -24.21 8.69
N GLN A 137 4.00 -25.11 7.73
CA GLN A 137 5.18 -25.80 7.20
C GLN A 137 6.18 -24.87 6.51
N HIS A 138 5.79 -23.63 6.22
CA HIS A 138 6.63 -22.64 5.54
C HIS A 138 6.99 -21.43 6.43
N LEU A 139 6.69 -21.48 7.71
CA LEU A 139 7.01 -20.41 8.67
C LEU A 139 8.39 -20.58 9.34
#